data_edae190d10a52701077248e99cb1f6f1
#
_entry.id   edae190d10a52701077248e99cb1f6f1
#
_cell.length_a   1.000
_cell.length_b   1.000
_cell.length_c   1.000
_cell.angle_alpha   90.00
_cell.angle_beta   90.00
_cell.angle_gamma   90.00
#
_symmetry.space_group_name_H-M   'P 1'
#
loop_
_entity.id
_entity.type
_entity.pdbx_description
1 polymer ?
#
loop_
_entity_poly.entity_id
_entity_poly.type
_entity_poly.pdbx_seq_one_letter_code
_entity_poly.pdbx_strand_id
1 'polypeptide(L)'
;MSKTVVVIDSTADLPKAVRDEFNLNIVPLNVHFGTEVYKDQVNLDSKTFFEKLKSFASMPRTSQPSPGAFVDVYKKVAEPGDLVISYHISGKASGTIQSATMARSLLPDYDIRIVDSEGLSLHYGMQAIEIGRKVKENASYEEILAHLEKVKKNINVCFTVETLEYLQKNGRIGTAKAFLGTLLNIKPILSIENGMVSGVEKVRGSKNAVKPMLEYIQEKLDETSGKEIHLGIVQGDAVEEADHLEEDLKRLFPKAGPIIRADMGPIIGSHAG
;
A
#
# COMPACT_ATOMS: atom_id res chain seq x y z
N MET A 1 -18.42 15.94 21.51
CA MET A 1 -17.44 14.87 21.80
C MET A 1 -16.39 14.94 20.74
N SER A 2 -15.11 14.88 21.11
CA SER A 2 -14.01 14.78 20.15
C SER A 2 -14.14 13.48 19.35
N LYS A 3 -13.92 13.53 18.04
CA LYS A 3 -13.94 12.34 17.17
C LYS A 3 -12.50 11.90 16.85
N THR A 4 -12.35 10.63 16.48
CA THR A 4 -11.11 10.11 15.91
C THR A 4 -11.24 10.09 14.39
N VAL A 5 -10.30 10.72 13.70
CA VAL A 5 -10.23 10.81 12.24
C VAL A 5 -9.00 10.07 11.75
N VAL A 6 -9.15 9.26 10.70
CA VAL A 6 -8.03 8.53 10.08
C VAL A 6 -7.67 9.20 8.76
N VAL A 7 -6.39 9.56 8.62
CA VAL A 7 -5.82 10.11 7.41
C VAL A 7 -4.73 9.17 6.91
N ILE A 8 -4.84 8.76 5.66
CA ILE A 8 -3.88 7.91 4.95
C ILE A 8 -3.36 8.65 3.71
N ASP A 9 -2.39 8.11 3.02
CA ASP A 9 -2.03 8.62 1.70
C ASP A 9 -2.54 7.72 0.56
N SER A 10 -2.47 8.20 -0.67
CA SER A 10 -3.05 7.52 -1.82
C SER A 10 -2.39 6.18 -2.17
N THR A 11 -1.18 5.92 -1.67
CA THR A 11 -0.45 4.67 -1.97
C THR A 11 -0.99 3.43 -1.21
N ALA A 12 -2.08 3.58 -0.43
CA ALA A 12 -2.77 2.45 0.20
C ALA A 12 -3.42 1.50 -0.82
N ASP A 13 -3.64 1.97 -2.03
CA ASP A 13 -4.31 1.25 -3.12
C ASP A 13 -5.66 0.65 -2.69
N LEU A 14 -6.38 1.34 -1.80
CA LEU A 14 -7.69 0.90 -1.33
C LEU A 14 -8.80 1.38 -2.27
N PRO A 15 -9.73 0.50 -2.65
CA PRO A 15 -10.93 0.89 -3.37
C PRO A 15 -11.72 1.98 -2.64
N LYS A 16 -12.31 2.92 -3.40
CA LYS A 16 -13.08 4.02 -2.81
C LYS A 16 -14.17 3.53 -1.85
N ALA A 17 -14.89 2.46 -2.20
CA ALA A 17 -15.93 1.89 -1.35
C ALA A 17 -15.41 1.45 0.03
N VAL A 18 -14.22 0.84 0.07
CA VAL A 18 -13.56 0.43 1.33
C VAL A 18 -13.13 1.65 2.14
N ARG A 19 -12.57 2.68 1.49
CA ARG A 19 -12.19 3.93 2.16
C ARG A 19 -13.40 4.64 2.77
N ASP A 20 -14.49 4.70 2.02
CA ASP A 20 -15.76 5.31 2.48
C ASP A 20 -16.34 4.51 3.66
N GLU A 21 -16.33 3.17 3.57
CA GLU A 21 -16.79 2.29 4.64
C GLU A 21 -16.04 2.54 5.96
N PHE A 22 -14.73 2.68 5.91
CA PHE A 22 -13.90 2.86 7.11
C PHE A 22 -13.54 4.32 7.41
N ASN A 23 -14.15 5.29 6.71
CA ASN A 23 -13.90 6.73 6.86
C ASN A 23 -12.41 7.10 6.76
N LEU A 24 -11.70 6.51 5.80
CA LEU A 24 -10.28 6.74 5.55
C LEU A 24 -10.11 7.93 4.59
N ASN A 25 -9.55 9.03 5.09
CA ASN A 25 -9.33 10.25 4.32
C ASN A 25 -7.96 10.22 3.64
N ILE A 26 -7.88 10.62 2.38
CA ILE A 26 -6.65 10.52 1.58
C ILE A 26 -5.94 11.86 1.41
N VAL A 27 -4.60 11.83 1.56
CA VAL A 27 -3.68 12.85 1.03
C VAL A 27 -3.02 12.28 -0.24
N PRO A 28 -3.27 12.86 -1.43
CA PRO A 28 -2.72 12.34 -2.68
C PRO A 28 -1.24 12.66 -2.84
N LEU A 29 -0.45 11.68 -3.30
CA LEU A 29 0.89 11.88 -3.81
C LEU A 29 0.83 12.38 -5.27
N ASN A 30 2.00 12.77 -5.83
CA ASN A 30 2.09 13.25 -7.20
C ASN A 30 2.88 12.30 -8.09
N VAL A 31 2.42 12.14 -9.33
CA VAL A 31 3.10 11.43 -10.42
C VAL A 31 3.52 12.45 -11.49
N HIS A 32 4.73 12.31 -11.98
CA HIS A 32 5.33 13.19 -12.99
C HIS A 32 5.61 12.41 -14.27
N PHE A 33 4.96 12.79 -15.36
CA PHE A 33 5.27 12.37 -16.71
C PHE A 33 5.96 13.52 -17.47
N GLY A 34 7.30 13.57 -17.39
CA GLY A 34 8.05 14.73 -17.88
C GLY A 34 7.71 15.98 -17.09
N THR A 35 7.10 16.97 -17.76
CA THR A 35 6.64 18.23 -17.17
C THR A 35 5.22 18.19 -16.63
N GLU A 36 4.45 17.15 -16.97
CA GLU A 36 3.07 16.99 -16.51
C GLU A 36 3.05 16.41 -15.09
N VAL A 37 2.22 16.98 -14.23
CA VAL A 37 2.06 16.56 -12.84
C VAL A 37 0.62 16.17 -12.57
N TYR A 38 0.44 14.98 -12.03
CA TYR A 38 -0.86 14.42 -11.69
C TYR A 38 -0.95 14.08 -10.21
N LYS A 39 -2.12 14.26 -9.62
CA LYS A 39 -2.44 13.79 -8.27
C LYS A 39 -3.03 12.39 -8.36
N ASP A 40 -2.37 11.46 -7.70
CA ASP A 40 -2.75 10.05 -7.62
C ASP A 40 -4.19 9.88 -7.13
N GLN A 41 -5.00 9.11 -7.85
CA GLN A 41 -6.41 8.82 -7.59
C GLN A 41 -7.34 10.06 -7.53
N VAL A 42 -6.86 11.22 -7.97
CA VAL A 42 -7.65 12.46 -8.08
C VAL A 42 -7.89 12.85 -9.53
N ASN A 43 -6.82 13.01 -10.30
CA ASN A 43 -6.88 13.32 -11.73
C ASN A 43 -6.06 12.35 -12.61
N LEU A 44 -5.62 11.26 -12.01
CA LEU A 44 -5.01 10.12 -12.71
C LEU A 44 -5.43 8.83 -11.97
N ASP A 45 -6.28 8.04 -12.61
CA ASP A 45 -6.66 6.70 -12.13
C ASP A 45 -5.67 5.63 -12.60
N SER A 46 -5.80 4.41 -12.07
CA SER A 46 -4.95 3.27 -12.40
C SER A 46 -4.97 2.94 -13.89
N LYS A 47 -6.15 2.83 -14.51
CA LYS A 47 -6.29 2.47 -15.92
C LYS A 47 -5.58 3.49 -16.82
N THR A 48 -5.90 4.76 -16.67
CA THR A 48 -5.30 5.86 -17.45
C THR A 48 -3.79 5.92 -17.23
N PHE A 49 -3.32 5.64 -16.01
CA PHE A 49 -1.90 5.56 -15.70
C PHE A 49 -1.20 4.47 -16.52
N PHE A 50 -1.70 3.23 -16.50
CA PHE A 50 -1.06 2.12 -17.22
C PHE A 50 -1.14 2.30 -18.75
N GLU A 51 -2.23 2.87 -19.29
CA GLU A 51 -2.31 3.25 -20.70
C GLU A 51 -1.23 4.28 -21.06
N LYS A 52 -1.04 5.31 -20.22
CA LYS A 52 -0.01 6.33 -20.40
C LYS A 52 1.40 5.76 -20.26
N LEU A 53 1.61 4.87 -19.28
CA LEU A 53 2.90 4.22 -19.01
C LEU A 53 3.39 3.42 -20.23
N LYS A 54 2.51 2.70 -20.92
CA LYS A 54 2.84 1.93 -22.14
C LYS A 54 3.32 2.80 -23.31
N SER A 55 2.84 4.04 -23.38
CA SER A 55 3.15 4.97 -24.47
C SER A 55 4.24 6.00 -24.13
N PHE A 56 4.61 6.13 -22.86
CA PHE A 56 5.57 7.15 -22.44
C PHE A 56 7.02 6.69 -22.63
N ALA A 57 7.82 7.52 -23.30
CA ALA A 57 9.19 7.16 -23.68
C ALA A 57 10.19 7.06 -22.51
N SER A 58 9.83 7.56 -21.32
CA SER A 58 10.68 7.54 -20.14
C SER A 58 9.88 7.04 -18.92
N MET A 59 10.58 6.70 -17.84
CA MET A 59 9.90 6.29 -16.61
C MET A 59 9.28 7.49 -15.89
N PRO A 60 8.03 7.36 -15.39
CA PRO A 60 7.45 8.36 -14.54
C PRO A 60 8.23 8.48 -13.21
N ARG A 61 8.16 9.66 -12.62
CA ARG A 61 8.70 9.93 -11.28
C ARG A 61 7.58 10.24 -10.32
N THR A 62 7.83 10.11 -9.03
CA THR A 62 6.86 10.43 -7.98
C THR A 62 7.42 11.41 -6.98
N SER A 63 6.54 12.16 -6.33
CA SER A 63 6.88 12.97 -5.17
C SER A 63 5.84 12.84 -4.07
N GLN A 64 6.31 12.91 -2.82
CA GLN A 64 5.42 12.97 -1.65
C GLN A 64 4.52 14.21 -1.68
N PRO A 65 3.40 14.23 -0.94
CA PRO A 65 2.59 15.43 -0.78
C PRO A 65 3.40 16.54 -0.10
N SER A 66 3.10 17.79 -0.42
CA SER A 66 3.67 18.91 0.34
C SER A 66 3.08 18.97 1.75
N PRO A 67 3.79 19.60 2.73
CA PRO A 67 3.20 19.88 4.04
C PRO A 67 1.88 20.67 3.96
N GLY A 68 1.75 21.59 2.99
CA GLY A 68 0.52 22.33 2.74
C GLY A 68 -0.65 21.44 2.35
N ALA A 69 -0.42 20.42 1.51
CA ALA A 69 -1.46 19.45 1.13
C ALA A 69 -1.99 18.66 2.34
N PHE A 70 -1.11 18.31 3.29
CA PHE A 70 -1.51 17.70 4.56
C PHE A 70 -2.32 18.66 5.43
N VAL A 71 -1.88 19.91 5.57
CA VAL A 71 -2.61 20.96 6.32
C VAL A 71 -4.02 21.13 5.78
N ASP A 72 -4.18 21.19 4.45
CA ASP A 72 -5.48 21.32 3.80
C ASP A 72 -6.41 20.13 4.13
N VAL A 73 -5.87 18.91 4.08
CA VAL A 73 -6.66 17.71 4.42
C VAL A 73 -7.00 17.69 5.90
N TYR A 74 -6.04 17.90 6.80
CA TYR A 74 -6.31 17.90 8.25
C TYR A 74 -7.41 18.90 8.63
N LYS A 75 -7.33 20.15 8.14
CA LYS A 75 -8.35 21.17 8.39
C LYS A 75 -9.72 20.85 7.77
N LYS A 76 -9.72 20.08 6.68
CA LYS A 76 -10.98 19.68 6.03
C LYS A 76 -11.72 18.58 6.82
N VAL A 77 -10.98 17.68 7.48
CA VAL A 77 -11.57 16.46 8.05
C VAL A 77 -11.66 16.46 9.58
N ALA A 78 -10.97 17.38 10.25
CA ALA A 78 -10.91 17.47 11.70
C ALA A 78 -10.98 18.92 12.19
N GLU A 79 -11.43 19.09 13.43
CA GLU A 79 -11.42 20.35 14.16
C GLU A 79 -10.41 20.30 15.32
N PRO A 80 -9.97 21.44 15.88
CA PRO A 80 -9.19 21.45 17.10
C PRO A 80 -9.89 20.66 18.23
N GLY A 81 -9.15 19.73 18.84
CA GLY A 81 -9.68 18.81 19.85
C GLY A 81 -10.07 17.42 19.32
N ASP A 82 -10.15 17.22 18.01
CA ASP A 82 -10.27 15.90 17.42
C ASP A 82 -8.90 15.20 17.41
N LEU A 83 -8.90 13.86 17.57
CA LEU A 83 -7.71 13.05 17.37
C LEU A 83 -7.57 12.70 15.89
N VAL A 84 -6.45 13.05 15.26
CA VAL A 84 -6.10 12.65 13.90
C VAL A 84 -5.03 11.56 13.94
N ILE A 85 -5.37 10.35 13.50
CA ILE A 85 -4.40 9.27 13.26
C ILE A 85 -3.96 9.38 11.81
N SER A 86 -2.72 9.85 11.59
CA SER A 86 -2.11 10.05 10.28
C SER A 86 -1.17 8.87 9.99
N TYR A 87 -1.69 7.89 9.21
CA TYR A 87 -1.08 6.59 8.97
C TYR A 87 -0.61 6.47 7.53
N HIS A 88 0.69 6.32 7.32
CA HIS A 88 1.28 6.51 5.99
C HIS A 88 2.19 5.39 5.55
N ILE A 89 2.41 5.35 4.21
CA ILE A 89 3.43 4.51 3.57
C ILE A 89 4.75 4.58 4.33
N SER A 90 5.52 3.48 4.31
CA SER A 90 6.83 3.38 4.95
C SER A 90 7.72 4.61 4.75
N GLY A 91 8.21 5.15 5.84
CA GLY A 91 9.17 6.26 5.85
C GLY A 91 10.52 5.93 5.20
N LYS A 92 10.82 4.63 5.02
CA LYS A 92 12.00 4.18 4.26
C LYS A 92 11.80 4.26 2.75
N ALA A 93 10.55 4.18 2.28
CA ALA A 93 10.23 4.21 0.85
C ALA A 93 9.84 5.62 0.37
N SER A 94 9.30 6.47 1.25
CA SER A 94 8.78 7.79 0.88
C SER A 94 9.02 8.85 1.96
N GLY A 95 9.19 10.10 1.54
CA GLY A 95 9.22 11.27 2.43
C GLY A 95 7.84 11.72 2.94
N THR A 96 6.79 10.93 2.75
CA THR A 96 5.42 11.28 3.14
C THR A 96 5.29 11.58 4.63
N ILE A 97 5.93 10.76 5.49
CA ILE A 97 5.95 10.96 6.95
C ILE A 97 6.62 12.27 7.34
N GLN A 98 7.73 12.65 6.67
CA GLN A 98 8.39 13.94 6.93
C GLN A 98 7.46 15.11 6.58
N SER A 99 6.74 15.04 5.45
CA SER A 99 5.78 16.07 5.07
C SER A 99 4.62 16.18 6.06
N ALA A 100 4.08 15.03 6.53
CA ALA A 100 3.04 15.00 7.57
C ALA A 100 3.54 15.61 8.89
N THR A 101 4.80 15.29 9.28
CA THR A 101 5.43 15.84 10.49
C THR A 101 5.59 17.37 10.42
N MET A 102 6.00 17.89 9.28
CA MET A 102 6.07 19.33 9.05
C MET A 102 4.68 19.97 9.11
N ALA A 103 3.66 19.34 8.51
CA ALA A 103 2.29 19.83 8.56
C ALA A 103 1.75 19.89 10.00
N ARG A 104 2.01 18.86 10.82
CA ARG A 104 1.64 18.85 12.24
C ARG A 104 2.22 20.05 12.98
N SER A 105 3.47 20.42 12.70
CA SER A 105 4.12 21.59 13.34
C SER A 105 3.46 22.91 12.97
N LEU A 106 2.72 22.97 11.85
CA LEU A 106 1.96 24.13 11.41
C LEU A 106 0.55 24.21 12.03
N LEU A 107 0.13 23.17 12.77
CA LEU A 107 -1.20 23.01 13.36
C LEU A 107 -1.10 22.68 14.86
N PRO A 108 -0.59 23.59 15.70
CA PRO A 108 -0.32 23.31 17.11
C PRO A 108 -1.58 23.00 17.92
N ASP A 109 -2.75 23.48 17.46
CA ASP A 109 -4.04 23.26 18.16
C ASP A 109 -4.72 21.92 17.80
N TYR A 110 -4.12 21.12 16.90
CA TYR A 110 -4.65 19.83 16.46
C TYR A 110 -3.87 18.67 17.12
N ASP A 111 -4.56 17.64 17.62
CA ASP A 111 -3.92 16.40 18.10
C ASP A 111 -3.68 15.44 16.93
N ILE A 112 -2.55 15.61 16.26
CA ILE A 112 -2.16 14.80 15.09
C ILE A 112 -1.09 13.78 15.52
N ARG A 113 -1.43 12.50 15.44
CA ARG A 113 -0.55 11.36 15.74
C ARG A 113 -0.11 10.69 14.45
N ILE A 114 1.18 10.84 14.10
CA ILE A 114 1.75 10.31 12.86
C ILE A 114 2.35 8.94 13.15
N VAL A 115 1.95 7.94 12.36
CA VAL A 115 2.36 6.55 12.53
C VAL A 115 2.90 6.00 11.21
N ASP A 116 4.08 5.39 11.25
CA ASP A 116 4.70 4.68 10.13
C ASP A 116 4.08 3.29 9.99
N SER A 117 3.55 2.99 8.82
CA SER A 117 2.98 1.66 8.55
C SER A 117 4.06 0.59 8.37
N GLU A 118 5.27 0.98 7.99
CA GLU A 118 6.31 0.08 7.50
C GLU A 118 5.82 -0.82 6.36
N GLY A 119 4.82 -0.34 5.61
CA GLY A 119 4.16 -1.06 4.54
C GLY A 119 4.09 -0.24 3.25
N LEU A 120 3.76 -0.92 2.16
CA LEU A 120 3.60 -0.35 0.81
C LEU A 120 2.30 -0.89 0.21
N SER A 121 1.62 -0.10 -0.64
CA SER A 121 0.43 -0.53 -1.37
C SER A 121 -0.66 -1.12 -0.45
N LEU A 122 -1.42 -2.09 -0.93
CA LEU A 122 -2.48 -2.76 -0.17
C LEU A 122 -1.98 -3.42 1.12
N HIS A 123 -0.69 -3.75 1.24
CA HIS A 123 -0.11 -4.27 2.49
C HIS A 123 -0.31 -3.29 3.67
N TYR A 124 -0.11 -1.97 3.47
CA TYR A 124 -0.45 -1.02 4.51
C TYR A 124 -1.93 -0.59 4.44
N GLY A 125 -2.56 -0.68 3.29
CA GLY A 125 -4.00 -0.45 3.14
C GLY A 125 -4.84 -1.36 4.04
N MET A 126 -4.50 -2.66 4.10
CA MET A 126 -5.14 -3.61 5.01
C MET A 126 -4.94 -3.24 6.49
N GLN A 127 -3.78 -2.73 6.85
CA GLN A 127 -3.52 -2.21 8.21
C GLN A 127 -4.40 -0.98 8.51
N ALA A 128 -4.58 -0.09 7.53
CA ALA A 128 -5.43 1.10 7.67
C ALA A 128 -6.92 0.73 7.88
N ILE A 129 -7.40 -0.35 7.24
CA ILE A 129 -8.74 -0.90 7.49
C ILE A 129 -8.90 -1.28 8.97
N GLU A 130 -7.89 -1.92 9.56
CA GLU A 130 -7.93 -2.33 10.96
C GLU A 130 -7.96 -1.12 11.91
N ILE A 131 -7.29 -0.02 11.57
CA ILE A 131 -7.46 1.26 12.30
C ILE A 131 -8.92 1.73 12.21
N GLY A 132 -9.48 1.76 10.99
CA GLY A 132 -10.85 2.18 10.76
C GLY A 132 -11.87 1.33 11.52
N ARG A 133 -11.66 0.00 11.60
CA ARG A 133 -12.48 -0.91 12.42
C ARG A 133 -12.44 -0.53 13.90
N LYS A 134 -11.25 -0.34 14.45
CA LYS A 134 -11.07 0.05 15.86
C LYS A 134 -11.66 1.42 16.18
N VAL A 135 -11.57 2.37 15.24
CA VAL A 135 -12.23 3.68 15.38
C VAL A 135 -13.76 3.52 15.43
N LYS A 136 -14.36 2.68 14.58
CA LYS A 136 -15.80 2.36 14.62
C LYS A 136 -16.23 1.69 15.93
N GLU A 137 -15.34 0.92 16.56
CA GLU A 137 -15.54 0.31 17.87
C GLU A 137 -15.34 1.30 19.03
N ASN A 138 -15.02 2.58 18.75
CA ASN A 138 -14.68 3.62 19.73
C ASN A 138 -13.47 3.26 20.61
N ALA A 139 -12.50 2.50 20.06
CA ALA A 139 -11.27 2.17 20.74
C ALA A 139 -10.42 3.41 21.00
N SER A 140 -9.71 3.44 22.12
CA SER A 140 -8.72 4.47 22.44
C SER A 140 -7.51 4.39 21.49
N TYR A 141 -6.72 5.47 21.45
CA TYR A 141 -5.50 5.50 20.62
C TYR A 141 -4.52 4.38 21.00
N GLU A 142 -4.37 4.14 22.30
CA GLU A 142 -3.49 3.09 22.84
C GLU A 142 -3.96 1.69 22.44
N GLU A 143 -5.27 1.44 22.46
CA GLU A 143 -5.85 0.17 21.99
C GLU A 143 -5.66 -0.02 20.48
N ILE A 144 -5.81 1.05 19.70
CA ILE A 144 -5.55 1.03 18.25
C ILE A 144 -4.08 0.68 17.99
N LEU A 145 -3.13 1.34 18.65
CA LEU A 145 -1.71 1.04 18.50
C LEU A 145 -1.36 -0.40 18.91
N ALA A 146 -1.87 -0.85 20.04
CA ALA A 146 -1.64 -2.22 20.51
C ALA A 146 -2.21 -3.27 19.54
N HIS A 147 -3.34 -2.96 18.87
CA HIS A 147 -3.91 -3.79 17.82
C HIS A 147 -3.03 -3.78 16.56
N LEU A 148 -2.58 -2.60 16.13
CA LEU A 148 -1.69 -2.46 14.97
C LEU A 148 -0.39 -3.25 15.11
N GLU A 149 0.23 -3.24 16.29
CA GLU A 149 1.44 -4.03 16.55
C GLU A 149 1.20 -5.54 16.35
N LYS A 150 0.00 -6.03 16.67
CA LYS A 150 -0.39 -7.42 16.38
C LYS A 150 -0.63 -7.64 14.90
N VAL A 151 -1.29 -6.69 14.22
CA VAL A 151 -1.55 -6.75 12.78
C VAL A 151 -0.23 -6.76 12.01
N LYS A 152 0.69 -5.84 12.30
CA LYS A 152 2.02 -5.77 11.65
C LYS A 152 2.81 -7.07 11.75
N LYS A 153 2.69 -7.80 12.87
CA LYS A 153 3.36 -9.09 13.06
C LYS A 153 2.75 -10.25 12.26
N ASN A 154 1.48 -10.12 11.87
CA ASN A 154 0.73 -11.19 11.25
C ASN A 154 0.35 -10.90 9.78
N ILE A 155 0.56 -9.66 9.31
CA ILE A 155 0.31 -9.31 7.93
C ILE A 155 1.49 -9.76 7.06
N ASN A 156 1.17 -10.44 5.97
CA ASN A 156 2.15 -10.91 5.01
C ASN A 156 1.76 -10.47 3.61
N VAL A 157 2.74 -10.25 2.77
CA VAL A 157 2.54 -9.88 1.37
C VAL A 157 3.51 -10.64 0.48
N CYS A 158 3.02 -11.04 -0.67
CA CYS A 158 3.79 -11.67 -1.72
C CYS A 158 3.35 -11.10 -3.05
N PHE A 159 4.29 -10.70 -3.88
CA PHE A 159 3.99 -10.15 -5.19
C PHE A 159 5.08 -10.46 -6.22
N THR A 160 4.75 -10.31 -7.48
CA THR A 160 5.69 -10.41 -8.60
C THR A 160 5.57 -9.19 -9.50
N VAL A 161 6.63 -8.89 -10.24
CA VAL A 161 6.67 -7.82 -11.23
C VAL A 161 7.22 -8.36 -12.56
N GLU A 162 6.84 -7.72 -13.67
CA GLU A 162 7.38 -8.10 -14.99
C GLU A 162 8.90 -7.87 -15.06
N THR A 163 9.38 -6.79 -14.45
CA THR A 163 10.79 -6.42 -14.43
C THR A 163 11.14 -5.70 -13.14
N LEU A 164 12.37 -5.88 -12.67
CA LEU A 164 12.91 -5.13 -11.53
C LEU A 164 13.41 -3.72 -11.92
N GLU A 165 13.32 -3.35 -13.19
CA GLU A 165 13.89 -2.13 -13.72
C GLU A 165 13.29 -0.88 -13.09
N TYR A 166 11.95 -0.84 -12.93
CA TYR A 166 11.25 0.28 -12.28
C TYR A 166 11.66 0.46 -10.83
N LEU A 167 11.69 -0.63 -10.06
CA LEU A 167 12.16 -0.63 -8.67
C LEU A 167 13.62 -0.18 -8.56
N GLN A 168 14.48 -0.62 -9.48
CA GLN A 168 15.89 -0.28 -9.51
C GLN A 168 16.11 1.20 -9.85
N LYS A 169 15.55 1.68 -10.97
CA LYS A 169 15.74 3.05 -11.45
C LYS A 169 15.15 4.09 -10.51
N ASN A 170 14.05 3.75 -9.85
CA ASN A 170 13.41 4.61 -8.85
C ASN A 170 13.96 4.41 -7.42
N GLY A 171 14.94 3.53 -7.21
CA GLY A 171 15.66 3.34 -5.96
C GLY A 171 14.85 2.68 -4.82
N ARG A 172 13.76 1.98 -5.11
CA ARG A 172 12.89 1.29 -4.13
C ARG A 172 13.04 -0.24 -4.18
N ILE A 173 14.05 -0.74 -4.85
CA ILE A 173 14.32 -2.18 -5.02
C ILE A 173 14.69 -2.91 -3.72
N GLY A 174 15.14 -2.22 -2.69
CA GLY A 174 15.52 -2.82 -1.39
C GLY A 174 16.51 -3.95 -1.53
N THR A 175 16.29 -5.07 -0.79
CA THR A 175 17.17 -6.26 -0.84
C THR A 175 16.98 -7.09 -2.12
N ALA A 176 15.86 -6.89 -2.86
CA ALA A 176 15.62 -7.52 -4.16
C ALA A 176 16.69 -7.14 -5.21
N LYS A 177 17.55 -6.15 -4.95
CA LYS A 177 18.73 -5.86 -5.78
C LYS A 177 19.65 -7.08 -5.98
N ALA A 178 19.64 -8.03 -5.05
CA ALA A 178 20.37 -9.30 -5.19
C ALA A 178 19.83 -10.18 -6.34
N PHE A 179 18.67 -9.85 -6.89
CA PHE A 179 18.07 -10.55 -8.02
C PHE A 179 18.46 -9.95 -9.38
N LEU A 180 19.11 -8.78 -9.39
CA LEU A 180 19.61 -8.15 -10.61
C LEU A 180 20.73 -8.99 -11.25
N GLY A 181 20.83 -8.92 -12.58
CA GLY A 181 21.88 -9.61 -13.34
C GLY A 181 21.68 -11.12 -13.48
N THR A 182 20.58 -11.68 -13.02
CA THR A 182 20.26 -13.09 -13.23
C THR A 182 19.58 -13.31 -14.57
N LEU A 183 19.76 -14.50 -15.12
CA LEU A 183 19.41 -14.95 -16.47
C LEU A 183 18.04 -14.47 -16.98
N LEU A 184 17.95 -14.29 -18.32
CA LEU A 184 16.71 -14.07 -19.06
C LEU A 184 15.60 -15.06 -18.62
N ASN A 185 14.38 -14.54 -18.51
CA ASN A 185 13.18 -15.33 -18.24
C ASN A 185 13.01 -15.79 -16.76
N ILE A 186 13.37 -14.92 -15.80
CA ILE A 186 13.13 -15.14 -14.37
C ILE A 186 12.08 -14.16 -13.87
N LYS A 187 11.04 -14.68 -13.19
CA LYS A 187 10.08 -13.89 -12.41
C LYS A 187 10.54 -13.83 -10.95
N PRO A 188 10.70 -12.64 -10.38
CA PRO A 188 11.00 -12.49 -8.98
C PRO A 188 9.72 -12.66 -8.15
N ILE A 189 9.79 -13.46 -7.08
CA ILE A 189 8.82 -13.42 -6.00
C ILE A 189 9.39 -12.48 -4.94
N LEU A 190 8.60 -11.48 -4.60
CA LEU A 190 8.97 -10.38 -3.73
C LEU A 190 8.03 -10.31 -2.54
N SER A 191 8.49 -9.68 -1.46
CA SER A 191 7.74 -9.34 -0.26
C SER A 191 8.09 -7.93 0.20
N ILE A 192 7.53 -7.50 1.31
CA ILE A 192 7.88 -6.27 2.01
C ILE A 192 8.40 -6.65 3.39
N GLU A 193 9.63 -6.28 3.68
CA GLU A 193 10.26 -6.52 4.97
C GLU A 193 10.84 -5.21 5.50
N ASN A 194 10.56 -4.92 6.76
CA ASN A 194 11.05 -3.69 7.41
C ASN A 194 10.77 -2.43 6.59
N GLY A 195 9.61 -2.35 5.93
CA GLY A 195 9.18 -1.19 5.16
C GLY A 195 9.83 -1.02 3.79
N MET A 196 10.51 -2.04 3.26
CA MET A 196 11.16 -2.02 1.95
C MET A 196 10.88 -3.32 1.18
N VAL A 197 11.01 -3.25 -0.14
CA VAL A 197 10.91 -4.44 -1.02
C VAL A 197 12.03 -5.42 -0.68
N SER A 198 11.65 -6.70 -0.53
CA SER A 198 12.57 -7.81 -0.25
C SER A 198 12.40 -8.92 -1.29
N GLY A 199 13.50 -9.61 -1.59
CA GLY A 199 13.48 -10.77 -2.49
C GLY A 199 13.19 -12.04 -1.71
N VAL A 200 12.16 -12.81 -2.14
CA VAL A 200 11.81 -14.11 -1.57
C VAL A 200 12.43 -15.22 -2.40
N GLU A 201 12.09 -15.32 -3.67
CA GLU A 201 12.50 -16.40 -4.55
C GLU A 201 12.62 -15.94 -6.01
N LYS A 202 13.33 -16.72 -6.84
CA LYS A 202 13.44 -16.55 -8.28
C LYS A 202 12.82 -17.75 -8.98
N VAL A 203 11.82 -17.51 -9.80
CA VAL A 203 11.10 -18.57 -10.52
C VAL A 203 11.38 -18.46 -12.02
N ARG A 204 11.67 -19.61 -12.68
CA ARG A 204 11.83 -19.65 -14.13
C ARG A 204 10.48 -19.67 -14.84
N GLY A 205 10.30 -18.74 -15.80
CA GLY A 205 9.10 -18.62 -16.65
C GLY A 205 7.95 -17.84 -16.00
N SER A 206 7.31 -16.98 -16.79
CA SER A 206 6.26 -16.07 -16.30
C SER A 206 5.01 -16.80 -15.76
N LYS A 207 4.67 -17.95 -16.33
CA LYS A 207 3.48 -18.74 -15.94
C LYS A 207 3.62 -19.47 -14.59
N ASN A 208 4.82 -19.51 -14.01
CA ASN A 208 5.09 -20.33 -12.82
C ASN A 208 5.09 -19.51 -11.51
N ALA A 209 4.84 -18.20 -11.54
CA ALA A 209 4.93 -17.36 -10.33
C ALA A 209 3.79 -17.61 -9.32
N VAL A 210 2.59 -17.93 -9.80
CA VAL A 210 1.40 -18.07 -8.94
C VAL A 210 1.56 -19.17 -7.89
N LYS A 211 2.03 -20.36 -8.29
CA LYS A 211 2.18 -21.49 -7.36
C LYS A 211 3.14 -21.18 -6.19
N PRO A 212 4.38 -20.71 -6.39
CA PRO A 212 5.25 -20.30 -5.29
C PRO A 212 4.69 -19.17 -4.43
N MET A 213 3.95 -18.22 -5.01
CA MET A 213 3.26 -17.17 -4.23
C MET A 213 2.21 -17.78 -3.30
N LEU A 214 1.41 -18.73 -3.78
CA LEU A 214 0.41 -19.42 -2.97
C LEU A 214 1.07 -20.28 -1.88
N GLU A 215 2.13 -20.99 -2.20
CA GLU A 215 2.92 -21.78 -1.23
C GLU A 215 3.50 -20.86 -0.13
N TYR A 216 4.08 -19.72 -0.49
CA TYR A 216 4.58 -18.73 0.47
C TYR A 216 3.47 -18.21 1.40
N ILE A 217 2.31 -17.82 0.85
CA ILE A 217 1.17 -17.33 1.63
C ILE A 217 0.63 -18.43 2.54
N GLN A 218 0.53 -19.67 2.06
CA GLN A 218 0.05 -20.79 2.86
C GLN A 218 1.00 -21.08 4.03
N GLU A 219 2.31 -21.11 3.81
CA GLU A 219 3.31 -21.27 4.87
C GLU A 219 3.14 -20.20 5.96
N LYS A 220 3.00 -18.92 5.55
CA LYS A 220 2.81 -17.81 6.49
C LYS A 220 1.49 -17.89 7.26
N LEU A 221 0.43 -18.39 6.65
CA LEU A 221 -0.87 -18.56 7.31
C LEU A 221 -0.91 -19.78 8.25
N ASP A 222 -0.20 -20.86 7.92
CA ASP A 222 -0.08 -22.04 8.81
C ASP A 222 0.57 -21.67 10.15
N GLU A 223 1.48 -20.68 10.16
CA GLU A 223 2.07 -20.12 11.38
C GLU A 223 1.03 -19.38 12.26
N THR A 224 -0.16 -19.04 11.72
CA THR A 224 -1.20 -18.24 12.38
C THR A 224 -2.48 -19.02 12.66
N SER A 225 -2.44 -20.34 12.68
CA SER A 225 -3.59 -21.24 12.79
C SER A 225 -4.60 -20.82 13.87
N GLY A 226 -5.90 -20.83 13.52
CA GLY A 226 -7.02 -20.50 14.42
C GLY A 226 -7.44 -19.03 14.45
N LYS A 227 -6.83 -18.15 13.65
CA LYS A 227 -7.24 -16.73 13.49
C LYS A 227 -8.14 -16.54 12.28
N GLU A 228 -8.92 -15.46 12.30
CA GLU A 228 -9.65 -14.99 11.12
C GLU A 228 -8.68 -14.54 10.04
N ILE A 229 -8.91 -14.96 8.80
CA ILE A 229 -8.04 -14.66 7.65
C ILE A 229 -8.72 -13.58 6.80
N HIS A 230 -8.00 -12.47 6.59
CA HIS A 230 -8.37 -11.42 5.67
C HIS A 230 -7.41 -11.42 4.48
N LEU A 231 -7.97 -11.48 3.27
CA LEU A 231 -7.19 -11.55 2.03
C LEU A 231 -7.38 -10.28 1.20
N GLY A 232 -6.31 -9.87 0.53
CA GLY A 232 -6.34 -8.76 -0.42
C GLY A 232 -5.51 -9.08 -1.66
N ILE A 233 -5.99 -8.65 -2.82
CA ILE A 233 -5.30 -8.74 -4.10
C ILE A 233 -5.19 -7.33 -4.66
N VAL A 234 -3.99 -6.94 -5.07
CA VAL A 234 -3.75 -5.73 -5.85
C VAL A 234 -3.10 -6.11 -7.18
N GLN A 235 -3.62 -5.55 -8.27
CA GLN A 235 -3.13 -5.83 -9.61
C GLN A 235 -2.76 -4.54 -10.37
N GLY A 236 -1.73 -4.60 -11.22
CA GLY A 236 -1.29 -3.53 -12.11
C GLY A 236 -1.39 -3.98 -13.55
N ASP A 237 -2.52 -3.70 -14.23
CA ASP A 237 -2.81 -4.07 -15.62
C ASP A 237 -2.72 -5.60 -15.89
N ALA A 238 -3.08 -6.41 -14.87
CA ALA A 238 -2.99 -7.87 -14.86
C ALA A 238 -4.32 -8.50 -14.34
N VAL A 239 -5.44 -8.10 -14.95
CA VAL A 239 -6.79 -8.45 -14.50
C VAL A 239 -7.02 -9.96 -14.54
N GLU A 240 -6.65 -10.62 -15.66
CA GLU A 240 -6.86 -12.06 -15.85
C GLU A 240 -6.06 -12.89 -14.83
N GLU A 241 -4.80 -12.52 -14.58
CA GLU A 241 -3.97 -13.18 -13.58
C GLU A 241 -4.52 -13.00 -12.17
N ALA A 242 -5.07 -11.82 -11.89
CA ALA A 242 -5.68 -11.55 -10.60
C ALA A 242 -7.02 -12.30 -10.43
N ASP A 243 -7.80 -12.51 -11.50
CA ASP A 243 -9.01 -13.35 -11.47
C ASP A 243 -8.67 -14.82 -11.14
N HIS A 244 -7.68 -15.39 -11.80
CA HIS A 244 -7.20 -16.74 -11.52
C HIS A 244 -6.64 -16.85 -10.09
N LEU A 245 -5.87 -15.86 -9.64
CA LEU A 245 -5.34 -15.86 -8.26
C LEU A 245 -6.47 -15.79 -7.22
N GLU A 246 -7.52 -15.04 -7.48
CA GLU A 246 -8.68 -14.94 -6.61
C GLU A 246 -9.42 -16.28 -6.48
N GLU A 247 -9.60 -17.00 -7.60
CA GLU A 247 -10.19 -18.35 -7.62
C GLU A 247 -9.35 -19.33 -6.81
N ASP A 248 -8.02 -19.31 -6.98
CA ASP A 248 -7.10 -20.16 -6.23
C ASP A 248 -7.14 -19.86 -4.74
N LEU A 249 -7.14 -18.58 -4.34
CA LEU A 249 -7.24 -18.18 -2.94
C LEU A 249 -8.58 -18.61 -2.30
N LYS A 250 -9.70 -18.45 -2.99
CA LYS A 250 -11.01 -18.92 -2.52
C LYS A 250 -11.04 -20.44 -2.29
N ARG A 251 -10.36 -21.18 -3.17
CA ARG A 251 -10.26 -22.65 -3.05
C ARG A 251 -9.36 -23.06 -1.89
N LEU A 252 -8.23 -22.38 -1.69
CA LEU A 252 -7.26 -22.69 -0.63
C LEU A 252 -7.74 -22.23 0.75
N PHE A 253 -8.45 -21.11 0.81
CA PHE A 253 -8.90 -20.48 2.06
C PHE A 253 -10.43 -20.29 2.08
N PRO A 254 -11.24 -21.37 2.04
CA PRO A 254 -12.69 -21.27 1.92
C PRO A 254 -13.39 -20.66 3.13
N LYS A 255 -12.67 -20.48 4.24
CA LYS A 255 -13.16 -19.83 5.46
C LYS A 255 -12.71 -18.37 5.59
N ALA A 256 -11.91 -17.86 4.65
CA ALA A 256 -11.53 -16.46 4.63
C ALA A 256 -12.75 -15.57 4.35
N GLY A 257 -12.73 -14.35 4.88
CA GLY A 257 -13.73 -13.33 4.54
C GLY A 257 -13.65 -12.91 3.07
N PRO A 258 -14.49 -11.97 2.65
CA PRO A 258 -14.43 -11.42 1.29
C PRO A 258 -13.02 -10.91 0.95
N ILE A 259 -12.53 -11.25 -0.24
CA ILE A 259 -11.25 -10.78 -0.74
C ILE A 259 -11.37 -9.31 -1.15
N ILE A 260 -10.52 -8.45 -0.60
CA ILE A 260 -10.41 -7.05 -1.03
C ILE A 260 -9.64 -7.03 -2.35
N ARG A 261 -10.31 -6.62 -3.42
CA ARG A 261 -9.72 -6.46 -4.74
C ARG A 261 -9.43 -5.00 -5.02
N ALA A 262 -8.22 -4.70 -5.43
CA ALA A 262 -7.76 -3.34 -5.68
C ALA A 262 -6.95 -3.24 -6.99
N ASP A 263 -7.03 -2.08 -7.62
CA ASP A 263 -6.13 -1.71 -8.71
C ASP A 263 -4.93 -0.97 -8.14
N MET A 264 -3.74 -1.33 -8.59
CA MET A 264 -2.50 -0.63 -8.24
C MET A 264 -2.55 0.81 -8.70
N GLY A 265 -2.40 1.74 -7.76
CA GLY A 265 -2.42 3.17 -8.06
C GLY A 265 -1.17 3.65 -8.82
N PRO A 266 -1.27 4.82 -9.46
CA PRO A 266 -0.20 5.45 -10.23
C PRO A 266 1.15 5.57 -9.50
N ILE A 267 1.15 5.83 -8.19
CA ILE A 267 2.39 5.95 -7.43
C ILE A 267 3.11 4.61 -7.33
N ILE A 268 2.42 3.56 -6.88
CA ILE A 268 3.01 2.23 -6.76
C ILE A 268 3.39 1.70 -8.14
N GLY A 269 2.51 1.88 -9.15
CA GLY A 269 2.78 1.51 -10.54
C GLY A 269 4.01 2.20 -11.13
N SER A 270 4.30 3.45 -10.77
CA SER A 270 5.53 4.14 -11.21
C SER A 270 6.81 3.45 -10.72
N HIS A 271 6.74 2.68 -9.64
CA HIS A 271 7.88 1.96 -9.06
C HIS A 271 7.87 0.47 -9.36
N ALA A 272 6.70 -0.14 -9.61
CA ALA A 272 6.55 -1.57 -9.88
C ALA A 272 6.54 -1.90 -11.39
N GLY A 273 6.04 -0.99 -12.18
CA GLY A 273 5.86 -1.17 -13.63
C GLY A 273 4.52 -1.76 -13.98
#